data_df9a0fe862c3e79054a3224321d81378
#
_entry.id   df9a0fe862c3e79054a3224321d81378
#
_cell.length_a   1.000
_cell.length_b   1.000
_cell.length_c   1.000
_cell.angle_alpha   90.00
_cell.angle_beta   90.00
_cell.angle_gamma   90.00
#
_symmetry.space_group_name_H-M   'P 1'
#
loop_
_entity.id
_entity.type
_entity.pdbx_description
1 polymer ?
#
loop_
_entity_poly.entity_id
_entity_poly.type
_entity_poly.pdbx_seq_one_letter_code
_entity_poly.pdbx_strand_id
1 'polypeptide(L)'
;MHACQQTPGQIEWGACSEGRLQRLAILASLLLSLPVVAQQTSVPAIEYSSVPTFLKLPPDRYLGEMAGVAVNSKGHVFALSRGNTTGPAYGAAASQLLEFGPDGKFIREIGHNLYAWSFGHAVKVDAEDNIWVADKGSDMVIKFDPEGRVVMVFGRKQEASDEGTEPLKHPKPPLPAVDGMFRQVTDMAWDQAGNTYISDGYINSRVAKADKDGNWLKSWGEPGDKPGQFSVPHSIAVDAKGNVYVADRGNRRIQVFDGDGNFLRQITIDVPFDENARPAIGPKPPQSSSANGTMQAGSPWALCITPGPNQVLYSSDAYPGRIYKLSLDGKVLGYLGESGKQLKQFGWIHEIACPSENELYVAELLNWRVQKLILKPARK
;
A
#
# COMPACT_ATOMS: atom_id res chain seq x y z
N MET A 1 -36.49 15.54 -52.28
CA MET A 1 -37.03 16.70 -53.05
C MET A 1 -36.42 17.95 -52.47
N HIS A 2 -35.71 18.68 -53.35
CA HIS A 2 -35.24 20.09 -53.33
C HIS A 2 -34.36 20.53 -52.15
N ALA A 3 -33.10 20.64 -52.27
CA ALA A 3 -32.20 21.49 -53.08
C ALA A 3 -32.61 22.99 -53.12
N CYS A 4 -31.78 23.83 -52.50
CA CYS A 4 -31.36 25.12 -53.07
C CYS A 4 -30.12 25.63 -52.33
N GLN A 5 -29.06 25.63 -53.03
CA GLN A 5 -27.90 26.47 -53.16
C GLN A 5 -28.23 27.97 -53.28
N GLN A 6 -27.38 28.84 -52.76
CA GLN A 6 -26.73 29.91 -53.56
C GLN A 6 -25.73 30.72 -52.76
N THR A 7 -24.58 30.95 -53.33
CA THR A 7 -23.45 31.83 -53.10
C THR A 7 -23.67 33.20 -53.75
N PRO A 8 -22.65 34.09 -53.91
CA PRO A 8 -21.95 34.96 -52.99
C PRO A 8 -22.04 36.46 -53.44
N GLY A 9 -21.59 37.42 -52.66
CA GLY A 9 -21.52 38.83 -53.09
C GLY A 9 -20.30 39.54 -52.49
N GLN A 10 -19.51 40.03 -53.37
CA GLN A 10 -18.26 40.78 -53.22
C GLN A 10 -18.49 42.30 -53.06
N ILE A 11 -17.37 42.96 -52.56
CA ILE A 11 -16.91 44.36 -52.87
C ILE A 11 -17.49 45.43 -51.91
N GLU A 12 -16.75 46.37 -51.34
CA GLU A 12 -15.74 47.30 -51.88
C GLU A 12 -14.93 48.04 -50.81
N TRP A 13 -13.88 48.65 -51.25
CA TRP A 13 -12.82 49.42 -50.61
C TRP A 13 -13.25 50.79 -50.10
N GLY A 14 -12.69 51.25 -49.00
CA GLY A 14 -12.67 52.63 -48.59
C GLY A 14 -11.35 52.98 -47.89
N ALA A 15 -10.53 53.79 -48.51
CA ALA A 15 -9.21 54.21 -48.08
C ALA A 15 -9.22 55.52 -47.27
N CYS A 16 -8.11 55.76 -46.56
CA CYS A 16 -7.50 56.99 -46.08
C CYS A 16 -7.87 57.54 -44.68
N SER A 17 -6.92 57.50 -43.76
CA SER A 17 -6.14 58.71 -43.47
C SER A 17 -5.02 58.47 -42.44
N GLU A 18 -3.91 59.16 -42.68
CA GLU A 18 -2.65 59.17 -41.96
C GLU A 18 -2.78 59.68 -40.52
N GLY A 19 -2.01 59.09 -39.59
CA GLY A 19 -1.92 59.58 -38.23
C GLY A 19 -0.72 59.04 -37.44
N ARG A 20 0.43 59.67 -37.58
CA ARG A 20 1.56 59.78 -36.65
C ARG A 20 2.07 58.55 -35.93
N LEU A 21 3.28 58.14 -36.36
CA LEU A 21 4.23 57.30 -35.63
C LEU A 21 4.61 57.94 -34.26
N GLN A 22 4.22 57.32 -33.18
CA GLN A 22 4.94 57.42 -31.92
C GLN A 22 5.72 56.13 -31.69
N ARG A 23 7.05 56.26 -31.75
CA ARG A 23 7.98 55.17 -31.42
C ARG A 23 7.98 54.99 -29.89
N LEU A 24 7.31 53.96 -29.39
CA LEU A 24 7.56 53.43 -28.04
C LEU A 24 8.71 52.42 -28.12
N ALA A 25 9.84 52.79 -27.54
CA ALA A 25 10.94 51.87 -27.29
C ALA A 25 10.55 50.90 -26.18
N ILE A 26 10.22 49.66 -26.52
CA ILE A 26 10.06 48.58 -25.53
C ILE A 26 11.45 48.06 -25.22
N LEU A 27 11.98 48.40 -24.02
CA LEU A 27 13.11 47.71 -23.43
C LEU A 27 12.64 46.27 -23.05
N ALA A 28 12.98 45.30 -23.89
CA ALA A 28 12.84 43.92 -23.54
C ALA A 28 13.96 43.50 -22.55
N SER A 29 13.65 43.51 -21.26
CA SER A 29 14.50 42.91 -20.24
C SER A 29 14.51 41.40 -20.43
N LEU A 30 15.54 40.85 -21.09
CA LEU A 30 15.81 39.41 -21.08
C LEU A 30 16.23 39.01 -19.66
N LEU A 31 15.26 38.59 -18.86
CA LEU A 31 15.52 37.77 -17.67
C LEU A 31 16.01 36.42 -18.15
N LEU A 32 17.33 36.23 -18.19
CA LEU A 32 17.96 34.93 -18.27
C LEU A 32 17.58 34.14 -17.01
N SER A 33 16.52 33.35 -17.09
CA SER A 33 16.24 32.30 -16.10
C SER A 33 17.33 31.24 -16.24
N LEU A 34 18.37 31.32 -15.41
CA LEU A 34 19.28 30.21 -15.19
C LEU A 34 18.44 29.02 -14.71
N PRO A 35 18.59 27.83 -15.31
CA PRO A 35 17.95 26.65 -14.76
C PRO A 35 18.54 26.46 -13.36
N VAL A 36 17.70 26.57 -12.33
CA VAL A 36 18.02 26.09 -10.99
C VAL A 36 18.07 24.57 -11.16
N VAL A 37 19.27 24.04 -11.41
CA VAL A 37 19.53 22.60 -11.24
C VAL A 37 19.34 22.37 -9.75
N ALA A 38 18.15 21.91 -9.38
CA ALA A 38 17.91 21.39 -8.04
C ALA A 38 18.95 20.30 -7.82
N GLN A 39 19.93 20.56 -6.97
CA GLN A 39 20.90 19.59 -6.54
C GLN A 39 20.11 18.48 -5.86
N GLN A 40 19.93 17.37 -6.55
CA GLN A 40 19.25 16.19 -6.03
C GLN A 40 20.10 15.70 -4.86
N THR A 41 19.74 16.13 -3.65
CA THR A 41 20.40 15.66 -2.42
C THR A 41 20.23 14.15 -2.40
N SER A 42 21.34 13.42 -2.46
CA SER A 42 21.32 11.96 -2.45
C SER A 42 20.60 11.50 -1.18
N VAL A 43 19.52 10.72 -1.37
CA VAL A 43 18.78 10.13 -0.24
C VAL A 43 19.73 9.21 0.51
N PRO A 44 19.96 9.38 1.82
CA PRO A 44 20.94 8.59 2.56
C PRO A 44 20.48 7.15 2.75
N ALA A 45 21.42 6.22 2.69
CA ALA A 45 21.20 4.85 3.14
C ALA A 45 21.15 4.83 4.68
N ILE A 46 20.14 4.16 5.25
CA ILE A 46 19.99 3.98 6.68
C ILE A 46 20.79 2.75 7.11
N GLU A 47 21.67 2.92 8.09
CA GLU A 47 22.38 1.79 8.71
C GLU A 47 21.44 1.01 9.63
N TYR A 48 21.47 -0.32 9.54
CA TYR A 48 20.65 -1.21 10.36
C TYR A 48 21.29 -2.57 10.54
N SER A 49 20.78 -3.33 11.49
CA SER A 49 21.08 -4.74 11.68
C SER A 49 19.80 -5.57 11.55
N SER A 50 19.93 -6.79 11.03
CA SER A 50 18.86 -7.79 11.08
C SER A 50 19.18 -8.78 12.19
N VAL A 51 18.20 -9.07 13.05
CA VAL A 51 18.32 -10.05 14.13
C VAL A 51 18.18 -11.46 13.52
N PRO A 52 19.24 -12.28 13.55
CA PRO A 52 19.18 -13.61 12.97
C PRO A 52 18.14 -14.50 13.69
N THR A 53 17.37 -15.26 12.93
CA THR A 53 16.45 -16.29 13.44
C THR A 53 15.58 -15.79 14.60
N PHE A 54 14.99 -14.59 14.42
CA PHE A 54 14.20 -13.97 15.48
C PHE A 54 13.00 -14.83 15.87
N LEU A 55 12.17 -15.28 14.90
CA LEU A 55 11.05 -16.18 15.18
C LEU A 55 11.54 -17.60 15.41
N LYS A 56 11.27 -18.14 16.59
CA LYS A 56 11.66 -19.50 17.03
C LYS A 56 10.46 -20.40 17.00
N LEU A 57 10.33 -21.16 15.90
CA LEU A 57 9.25 -22.11 15.71
C LEU A 57 9.52 -23.44 16.43
N PRO A 58 8.48 -24.17 16.82
CA PRO A 58 8.59 -25.59 17.18
C PRO A 58 9.14 -26.42 16.02
N PRO A 59 9.77 -27.59 16.29
CA PRO A 59 10.44 -28.40 15.28
C PRO A 59 9.53 -28.90 14.14
N ASP A 60 8.24 -28.99 14.39
CA ASP A 60 7.20 -29.50 13.48
C ASP A 60 6.45 -28.40 12.71
N ARG A 61 6.86 -27.13 12.88
CA ARG A 61 6.21 -26.00 12.20
C ARG A 61 7.17 -25.28 11.26
N TYR A 62 6.62 -24.88 10.13
CA TYR A 62 7.34 -24.16 9.07
C TYR A 62 6.54 -22.94 8.63
N LEU A 63 7.25 -21.86 8.31
CA LEU A 63 6.65 -20.69 7.68
C LEU A 63 6.55 -20.96 6.17
N GLY A 64 5.46 -20.50 5.58
CA GLY A 64 5.32 -20.34 4.13
C GLY A 64 5.49 -18.88 3.72
N GLU A 65 4.79 -18.47 2.68
CA GLU A 65 4.74 -17.06 2.29
C GLU A 65 4.22 -16.22 3.45
N MET A 66 5.08 -15.32 3.96
CA MET A 66 4.71 -14.43 5.06
C MET A 66 3.98 -13.21 4.51
N ALA A 67 2.65 -13.27 4.59
CA ALA A 67 1.78 -12.21 4.09
C ALA A 67 1.68 -11.03 5.05
N GLY A 68 1.86 -11.25 6.36
CA GLY A 68 1.66 -10.22 7.34
C GLY A 68 2.53 -10.35 8.58
N VAL A 69 2.78 -9.21 9.24
CA VAL A 69 3.42 -9.12 10.55
C VAL A 69 2.89 -7.91 11.31
N ALA A 70 2.54 -8.10 12.58
CA ALA A 70 2.10 -7.05 13.50
C ALA A 70 2.76 -7.21 14.87
N VAL A 71 2.75 -6.14 15.66
CA VAL A 71 3.28 -6.14 17.03
C VAL A 71 2.29 -5.43 17.93
N ASN A 72 1.95 -6.03 19.07
CA ASN A 72 1.06 -5.43 20.06
C ASN A 72 1.81 -4.58 21.09
N SER A 73 1.05 -3.96 22.02
CA SER A 73 1.60 -3.10 23.07
C SER A 73 2.56 -3.82 24.03
N LYS A 74 2.48 -5.15 24.13
CA LYS A 74 3.32 -6.01 24.98
C LYS A 74 4.57 -6.52 24.26
N GLY A 75 4.75 -6.14 22.97
CA GLY A 75 5.85 -6.60 22.12
C GLY A 75 5.66 -8.02 21.56
N HIS A 76 4.47 -8.62 21.68
CA HIS A 76 4.17 -9.87 21.02
C HIS A 76 4.10 -9.65 19.51
N VAL A 77 4.64 -10.59 18.77
CA VAL A 77 4.68 -10.54 17.30
C VAL A 77 3.68 -11.52 16.72
N PHE A 78 2.80 -11.02 15.88
CA PHE A 78 1.83 -11.81 15.12
C PHE A 78 2.33 -11.96 13.70
N ALA A 79 2.42 -13.19 13.23
CA ALA A 79 2.94 -13.52 11.91
C ALA A 79 1.88 -14.31 11.13
N LEU A 80 1.45 -13.74 10.00
CA LEU A 80 0.45 -14.37 9.12
C LEU A 80 1.17 -15.09 7.99
N SER A 81 1.16 -16.42 8.05
CA SER A 81 1.64 -17.29 7.00
C SER A 81 0.46 -17.79 6.17
N ARG A 82 0.50 -17.63 4.86
CA ARG A 82 -0.51 -18.23 3.98
C ARG A 82 -0.07 -19.55 3.37
N GLY A 83 1.01 -20.12 3.91
CA GLY A 83 1.54 -21.40 3.47
C GLY A 83 2.01 -21.35 2.01
N ASN A 84 1.82 -22.43 1.29
CA ASN A 84 2.04 -22.50 -0.15
C ASN A 84 0.68 -22.45 -0.86
N THR A 85 0.19 -21.25 -1.10
CA THR A 85 -1.20 -21.00 -1.49
C THR A 85 -1.37 -20.62 -2.96
N THR A 86 -0.46 -21.00 -3.81
CA THR A 86 -0.64 -20.91 -5.25
C THR A 86 -1.34 -22.15 -5.80
N GLY A 87 -2.21 -21.94 -6.80
CA GLY A 87 -2.92 -23.06 -7.45
C GLY A 87 -4.01 -23.68 -6.59
N PRO A 88 -4.08 -25.01 -6.51
CA PRO A 88 -5.20 -25.75 -5.89
C PRO A 88 -5.41 -25.49 -4.40
N ALA A 89 -4.40 -25.01 -3.69
CA ALA A 89 -4.50 -24.67 -2.28
C ALA A 89 -5.24 -23.34 -2.01
N TYR A 90 -5.49 -22.54 -3.04
CA TYR A 90 -6.28 -21.31 -2.90
C TYR A 90 -7.72 -21.67 -2.49
N GLY A 91 -8.20 -21.05 -1.43
CA GLY A 91 -9.49 -21.41 -0.84
C GLY A 91 -9.43 -22.54 0.19
N ALA A 92 -8.31 -23.23 0.33
CA ALA A 92 -8.08 -24.15 1.44
C ALA A 92 -7.68 -23.38 2.70
N ALA A 93 -7.97 -23.93 3.88
CA ALA A 93 -7.62 -23.32 5.18
C ALA A 93 -6.10 -23.47 5.49
N ALA A 94 -5.25 -22.99 4.59
CA ALA A 94 -3.80 -23.08 4.71
C ALA A 94 -3.16 -21.89 5.45
N SER A 95 -3.90 -20.79 5.64
CA SER A 95 -3.40 -19.61 6.37
C SER A 95 -3.27 -19.93 7.85
N GLN A 96 -2.18 -19.47 8.46
CA GLN A 96 -1.89 -19.63 9.88
C GLN A 96 -1.56 -18.27 10.49
N LEU A 97 -2.24 -17.90 11.55
CA LEU A 97 -1.92 -16.75 12.37
C LEU A 97 -1.17 -17.22 13.63
N LEU A 98 0.12 -16.90 13.69
CA LEU A 98 1.03 -17.38 14.72
C LEU A 98 1.41 -16.23 15.65
N GLU A 99 1.34 -16.45 16.97
CA GLU A 99 1.75 -15.50 18.01
C GLU A 99 3.09 -15.92 18.60
N PHE A 100 3.99 -14.94 18.73
CA PHE A 100 5.32 -15.09 19.34
C PHE A 100 5.50 -14.04 20.45
N GLY A 101 6.25 -14.40 21.47
CA GLY A 101 6.63 -13.48 22.52
C GLY A 101 7.65 -12.43 22.06
N PRO A 102 7.96 -11.42 22.91
CA PRO A 102 8.96 -10.37 22.61
C PRO A 102 10.37 -10.93 22.36
N ASP A 103 10.66 -12.14 22.85
CA ASP A 103 11.90 -12.88 22.65
C ASP A 103 11.88 -13.77 21.38
N GLY A 104 10.79 -13.71 20.62
CA GLY A 104 10.58 -14.48 19.41
C GLY A 104 10.18 -15.93 19.62
N LYS A 105 9.92 -16.38 20.84
CA LYS A 105 9.43 -17.75 21.09
C LYS A 105 7.97 -17.88 20.69
N PHE A 106 7.64 -18.99 20.02
CA PHE A 106 6.28 -19.36 19.67
C PHE A 106 5.41 -19.51 20.94
N ILE A 107 4.22 -18.94 20.91
CA ILE A 107 3.22 -19.02 21.97
C ILE A 107 2.06 -19.90 21.53
N ARG A 108 1.38 -19.54 20.46
CA ARG A 108 0.18 -20.25 19.96
C ARG A 108 -0.13 -19.95 18.50
N GLU A 109 -1.02 -20.73 17.95
CA GLU A 109 -1.74 -20.42 16.71
C GLU A 109 -3.14 -19.93 17.05
N ILE A 110 -3.57 -18.85 16.40
CA ILE A 110 -4.90 -18.24 16.58
C ILE A 110 -5.78 -18.63 15.40
N GLY A 111 -7.02 -19.02 15.68
CA GLY A 111 -7.99 -19.38 14.66
C GLY A 111 -7.60 -20.62 13.86
N HIS A 112 -7.01 -21.63 14.48
CA HIS A 112 -6.67 -22.89 13.81
C HIS A 112 -7.90 -23.49 13.12
N ASN A 113 -7.78 -23.77 11.81
CA ASN A 113 -8.86 -24.29 10.94
C ASN A 113 -10.08 -23.38 10.84
N LEU A 114 -9.96 -22.08 11.09
CA LEU A 114 -11.07 -21.14 10.93
C LEU A 114 -11.59 -21.17 9.48
N TYR A 115 -12.90 -21.26 9.31
CA TYR A 115 -13.56 -21.27 7.99
C TYR A 115 -13.24 -20.04 7.13
N ALA A 116 -12.94 -18.89 7.76
CA ALA A 116 -12.55 -17.67 7.07
C ALA A 116 -11.18 -17.75 6.39
N TRP A 117 -10.30 -18.68 6.79
CA TRP A 117 -9.00 -18.83 6.16
C TRP A 117 -9.13 -19.32 4.72
N SER A 118 -8.54 -18.58 3.79
CA SER A 118 -8.52 -18.90 2.38
C SER A 118 -7.23 -18.41 1.73
N PHE A 119 -6.94 -17.09 1.82
CA PHE A 119 -5.72 -16.49 1.31
C PHE A 119 -5.36 -15.26 2.15
N GLY A 120 -4.75 -15.48 3.30
CA GLY A 120 -4.35 -14.42 4.22
C GLY A 120 -3.52 -13.34 3.54
N HIS A 121 -3.85 -12.06 3.77
CA HIS A 121 -3.22 -10.93 3.09
C HIS A 121 -2.50 -9.96 4.03
N ALA A 122 -3.13 -9.56 5.11
CA ALA A 122 -2.54 -8.64 6.08
C ALA A 122 -2.94 -9.00 7.51
N VAL A 123 -2.07 -8.69 8.49
CA VAL A 123 -2.39 -8.75 9.92
C VAL A 123 -1.97 -7.45 10.57
N LYS A 124 -2.85 -6.85 11.38
CA LYS A 124 -2.55 -5.66 12.19
C LYS A 124 -3.13 -5.78 13.59
N VAL A 125 -2.65 -4.93 14.48
CA VAL A 125 -3.12 -4.86 15.87
C VAL A 125 -3.61 -3.45 16.13
N ASP A 126 -4.80 -3.32 16.71
CA ASP A 126 -5.37 -2.03 17.09
C ASP A 126 -4.86 -1.55 18.47
N ALA A 127 -5.31 -0.36 18.89
CA ALA A 127 -4.88 0.25 20.16
C ALA A 127 -5.28 -0.52 21.41
N GLU A 128 -6.28 -1.39 21.31
CA GLU A 128 -6.80 -2.26 22.36
C GLU A 128 -6.16 -3.66 22.33
N ASP A 129 -5.10 -3.86 21.55
CA ASP A 129 -4.43 -5.14 21.31
C ASP A 129 -5.30 -6.19 20.62
N ASN A 130 -6.42 -5.82 19.99
CA ASN A 130 -7.15 -6.76 19.13
C ASN A 130 -6.36 -7.04 17.85
N ILE A 131 -6.41 -8.29 17.41
CA ILE A 131 -5.70 -8.74 16.21
C ILE A 131 -6.70 -8.76 15.03
N TRP A 132 -6.32 -8.13 13.95
CA TRP A 132 -7.14 -8.03 12.76
C TRP A 132 -6.45 -8.68 11.58
N VAL A 133 -7.21 -9.43 10.80
CA VAL A 133 -6.69 -10.10 9.61
C VAL A 133 -7.57 -9.79 8.41
N ALA A 134 -6.96 -9.31 7.34
CA ALA A 134 -7.57 -9.30 6.01
C ALA A 134 -7.28 -10.62 5.32
N ASP A 135 -8.32 -11.35 4.94
CA ASP A 135 -8.19 -12.53 4.11
C ASP A 135 -8.78 -12.27 2.73
N LYS A 136 -7.88 -12.13 1.76
CA LYS A 136 -8.21 -11.81 0.37
C LYS A 136 -9.04 -12.90 -0.31
N GLY A 137 -8.81 -14.16 0.07
CA GLY A 137 -9.46 -15.29 -0.58
C GLY A 137 -10.89 -15.52 -0.10
N SER A 138 -11.20 -15.10 1.11
CA SER A 138 -12.55 -15.16 1.67
C SER A 138 -13.32 -13.84 1.58
N ASP A 139 -12.68 -12.77 1.09
CA ASP A 139 -13.25 -11.42 1.04
C ASP A 139 -13.69 -10.90 2.43
N MET A 140 -12.93 -11.25 3.47
CA MET A 140 -13.28 -10.98 4.87
C MET A 140 -12.18 -10.20 5.58
N VAL A 141 -12.60 -9.36 6.54
CA VAL A 141 -11.74 -8.84 7.59
C VAL A 141 -12.25 -9.37 8.92
N ILE A 142 -11.37 -10.04 9.68
CA ILE A 142 -11.70 -10.73 10.92
C ILE A 142 -10.99 -10.03 12.06
N LYS A 143 -11.74 -9.65 13.11
CA LYS A 143 -11.22 -9.14 14.37
C LYS A 143 -11.23 -10.23 15.42
N PHE A 144 -10.08 -10.46 16.02
CA PHE A 144 -9.92 -11.29 17.21
C PHE A 144 -9.65 -10.40 18.43
N ASP A 145 -10.17 -10.77 19.58
CA ASP A 145 -9.72 -10.19 20.84
C ASP A 145 -8.30 -10.67 21.21
N PRO A 146 -7.67 -10.11 22.24
CA PRO A 146 -6.34 -10.54 22.68
C PRO A 146 -6.26 -12.01 23.06
N GLU A 147 -7.36 -12.63 23.45
CA GLU A 147 -7.45 -14.06 23.77
C GLU A 147 -7.55 -14.93 22.52
N GLY A 148 -7.77 -14.33 21.35
CA GLY A 148 -7.84 -15.03 20.05
C GLY A 148 -9.25 -15.50 19.69
N ARG A 149 -10.32 -14.95 20.30
CA ARG A 149 -11.71 -15.21 19.95
C ARG A 149 -12.16 -14.23 18.87
N VAL A 150 -12.88 -14.71 17.86
CA VAL A 150 -13.49 -13.85 16.85
C VAL A 150 -14.58 -12.99 17.49
N VAL A 151 -14.45 -11.67 17.42
CA VAL A 151 -15.40 -10.72 18.02
C VAL A 151 -16.09 -9.83 16.99
N MET A 152 -15.56 -9.73 15.76
CA MET A 152 -16.18 -8.98 14.67
C MET A 152 -15.71 -9.53 13.32
N VAL A 153 -16.56 -9.44 12.32
CA VAL A 153 -16.27 -9.81 10.93
C VAL A 153 -16.88 -8.79 9.99
N PHE A 154 -16.10 -8.37 8.99
CA PHE A 154 -16.59 -7.61 7.84
C PHE A 154 -16.52 -8.47 6.60
N GLY A 155 -17.52 -8.32 5.72
CA GLY A 155 -17.64 -9.13 4.51
C GLY A 155 -18.07 -10.56 4.80
N ARG A 156 -18.04 -11.40 3.79
CA ARG A 156 -18.32 -12.82 3.90
C ARG A 156 -17.65 -13.62 2.78
N LYS A 157 -17.35 -14.86 3.07
CA LYS A 157 -16.88 -15.81 2.06
C LYS A 157 -17.99 -16.08 1.06
N GLN A 158 -17.66 -16.07 -0.22
CA GLN A 158 -18.61 -16.36 -1.28
C GLN A 158 -18.97 -17.85 -1.28
N GLU A 159 -20.24 -18.12 -1.52
CA GLU A 159 -20.83 -19.45 -1.61
C GLU A 159 -21.17 -19.79 -3.07
N ALA A 160 -21.48 -21.06 -3.34
CA ALA A 160 -21.78 -21.53 -4.70
C ALA A 160 -22.98 -20.84 -5.36
N SER A 161 -23.88 -20.25 -4.56
CA SER A 161 -25.05 -19.47 -5.02
C SER A 161 -24.74 -18.00 -5.30
N ASP A 162 -23.55 -17.53 -4.96
CA ASP A 162 -23.15 -16.14 -5.15
C ASP A 162 -22.61 -15.89 -6.55
N GLU A 163 -22.61 -14.63 -6.96
CA GLU A 163 -21.91 -14.23 -8.18
C GLU A 163 -20.41 -14.49 -8.07
N GLY A 164 -19.80 -14.94 -9.16
CA GLY A 164 -18.35 -15.15 -9.17
C GLY A 164 -17.87 -16.22 -8.19
N THR A 165 -18.59 -17.33 -8.10
CA THR A 165 -18.32 -18.45 -7.17
C THR A 165 -16.91 -19.07 -7.30
N GLU A 166 -16.20 -18.79 -8.39
CA GLU A 166 -14.79 -19.17 -8.50
C GLU A 166 -13.91 -18.14 -7.76
N PRO A 167 -13.23 -18.51 -6.68
CA PRO A 167 -12.53 -17.57 -5.78
C PRO A 167 -11.49 -16.67 -6.46
N LEU A 168 -10.98 -17.10 -7.62
CA LEU A 168 -9.96 -16.37 -8.39
C LEU A 168 -10.52 -15.65 -9.62
N LYS A 169 -11.79 -15.84 -9.94
CA LYS A 169 -12.39 -15.29 -11.14
C LYS A 169 -13.51 -14.32 -10.79
N HIS A 170 -13.31 -13.08 -11.15
CA HIS A 170 -14.34 -12.04 -11.05
C HIS A 170 -14.80 -11.63 -12.46
N PRO A 171 -16.05 -11.19 -12.63
CA PRO A 171 -16.53 -10.68 -13.91
C PRO A 171 -15.66 -9.54 -14.45
N LYS A 172 -15.56 -9.46 -15.77
CA LYS A 172 -14.87 -8.36 -16.46
C LYS A 172 -15.84 -7.70 -17.45
N PRO A 173 -16.14 -6.40 -17.29
CA PRO A 173 -15.68 -5.50 -16.23
C PRO A 173 -16.17 -5.95 -14.83
N PRO A 174 -15.53 -5.47 -13.75
CA PRO A 174 -15.99 -5.77 -12.39
C PRO A 174 -17.43 -5.29 -12.19
N LEU A 175 -18.20 -6.06 -11.42
CA LEU A 175 -19.53 -5.62 -10.98
C LEU A 175 -19.41 -4.37 -10.09
N PRO A 176 -20.45 -3.51 -10.04
CA PRO A 176 -20.45 -2.37 -9.15
C PRO A 176 -20.15 -2.78 -7.71
N ALA A 177 -19.37 -1.97 -7.01
CA ALA A 177 -19.08 -2.20 -5.59
C ALA A 177 -20.35 -2.03 -4.77
N VAL A 178 -20.58 -2.95 -3.82
CA VAL A 178 -21.72 -2.95 -2.91
C VAL A 178 -21.22 -2.72 -1.49
N ASP A 179 -21.88 -1.88 -0.72
CA ASP A 179 -21.54 -1.64 0.67
C ASP A 179 -21.74 -2.92 1.51
N GLY A 180 -20.79 -3.18 2.41
CA GLY A 180 -20.76 -4.41 3.20
C GLY A 180 -20.17 -5.64 2.51
N MET A 181 -19.87 -5.57 1.20
CA MET A 181 -19.25 -6.66 0.44
C MET A 181 -17.88 -6.25 -0.07
N PHE A 182 -16.87 -7.11 0.12
CA PHE A 182 -15.53 -6.92 -0.41
C PHE A 182 -15.27 -7.86 -1.58
N ARG A 183 -14.27 -7.48 -2.40
CA ARG A 183 -13.75 -8.34 -3.47
C ARG A 183 -12.23 -8.27 -3.47
N GLN A 184 -11.59 -9.25 -2.83
CA GLN A 184 -10.17 -9.36 -2.62
C GLN A 184 -9.59 -8.18 -1.82
N VAL A 185 -10.08 -8.05 -0.57
CA VAL A 185 -9.62 -7.09 0.44
C VAL A 185 -8.12 -7.20 0.69
N THR A 186 -7.46 -6.08 0.99
CA THR A 186 -6.00 -6.04 1.11
C THR A 186 -5.50 -5.71 2.53
N ASP A 187 -6.00 -4.65 3.18
CA ASP A 187 -5.43 -4.18 4.44
C ASP A 187 -6.44 -3.34 5.24
N MET A 188 -6.13 -3.02 6.50
CA MET A 188 -6.95 -2.18 7.35
C MET A 188 -6.12 -1.26 8.24
N ALA A 189 -6.72 -0.13 8.68
CA ALA A 189 -6.15 0.80 9.65
C ALA A 189 -7.27 1.52 10.42
N TRP A 190 -6.91 2.20 11.51
CA TRP A 190 -7.88 2.87 12.41
C TRP A 190 -7.46 4.30 12.70
N ASP A 191 -8.46 5.16 12.91
CA ASP A 191 -8.26 6.47 13.50
C ASP A 191 -8.43 6.42 15.04
N GLN A 192 -8.18 7.57 15.69
CA GLN A 192 -8.30 7.67 17.15
C GLN A 192 -9.73 7.54 17.68
N ALA A 193 -10.74 7.71 16.83
CA ALA A 193 -12.15 7.49 17.18
C ALA A 193 -12.55 6.00 17.07
N GLY A 194 -11.64 5.14 16.60
CA GLY A 194 -11.87 3.72 16.39
C GLY A 194 -12.57 3.39 15.07
N ASN A 195 -12.73 4.38 14.16
CA ASN A 195 -13.23 4.06 12.84
C ASN A 195 -12.21 3.19 12.09
N THR A 196 -12.71 2.17 11.43
CA THR A 196 -11.92 1.22 10.63
C THR A 196 -11.92 1.65 9.16
N TYR A 197 -10.75 1.76 8.58
CA TYR A 197 -10.54 2.01 7.15
C TYR A 197 -10.02 0.72 6.51
N ILE A 198 -10.69 0.22 5.48
CA ILE A 198 -10.38 -1.06 4.83
C ILE A 198 -10.10 -0.81 3.35
N SER A 199 -8.91 -1.19 2.87
CA SER A 199 -8.59 -1.17 1.44
C SER A 199 -9.15 -2.42 0.77
N ASP A 200 -10.12 -2.23 -0.14
CA ASP A 200 -10.78 -3.26 -0.93
C ASP A 200 -10.18 -3.24 -2.34
N GLY A 201 -8.97 -3.81 -2.45
CA GLY A 201 -7.97 -3.35 -3.41
C GLY A 201 -7.96 -4.04 -4.76
N TYR A 202 -8.01 -5.37 -4.85
CA TYR A 202 -7.71 -6.05 -6.11
C TYR A 202 -8.79 -5.90 -7.16
N ILE A 203 -10.06 -5.82 -6.76
CA ILE A 203 -11.19 -5.78 -7.69
C ILE A 203 -11.96 -4.46 -7.58
N ASN A 204 -12.38 -4.07 -6.36
CA ASN A 204 -13.23 -2.89 -6.18
C ASN A 204 -12.47 -1.57 -6.25
N SER A 205 -11.15 -1.56 -6.03
CA SER A 205 -10.29 -0.36 -6.09
C SER A 205 -10.84 0.80 -5.25
N ARG A 206 -11.21 0.53 -4.00
CA ARG A 206 -11.79 1.51 -3.08
C ARG A 206 -11.24 1.39 -1.67
N VAL A 207 -11.57 2.39 -0.84
CA VAL A 207 -11.45 2.34 0.62
C VAL A 207 -12.86 2.36 1.21
N ALA A 208 -13.14 1.47 2.16
CA ALA A 208 -14.36 1.44 2.95
C ALA A 208 -14.07 1.99 4.36
N LYS A 209 -15.03 2.70 4.95
CA LYS A 209 -14.98 3.20 6.32
C LYS A 209 -16.16 2.64 7.12
N ALA A 210 -15.88 2.07 8.27
CA ALA A 210 -16.87 1.64 9.26
C ALA A 210 -16.59 2.33 10.60
N ASP A 211 -17.61 2.45 11.45
CA ASP A 211 -17.42 2.93 12.82
C ASP A 211 -16.83 1.83 13.73
N LYS A 212 -16.55 2.19 15.00
CA LYS A 212 -16.01 1.27 16.01
C LYS A 212 -16.91 0.07 16.31
N ASP A 213 -18.21 0.19 16.03
CA ASP A 213 -19.21 -0.85 16.28
C ASP A 213 -19.46 -1.72 15.03
N GLY A 214 -18.74 -1.45 13.94
CA GLY A 214 -18.80 -2.19 12.69
C GLY A 214 -19.87 -1.72 11.71
N ASN A 215 -20.53 -0.59 11.98
CA ASN A 215 -21.52 -0.05 11.05
C ASN A 215 -20.80 0.61 9.86
N TRP A 216 -21.25 0.28 8.65
CA TRP A 216 -20.74 0.90 7.44
C TRP A 216 -21.10 2.36 7.38
N LEU A 217 -20.10 3.23 7.19
CA LEU A 217 -20.30 4.67 7.10
C LEU A 217 -20.30 5.16 5.66
N LYS A 218 -19.26 4.76 4.90
CA LYS A 218 -19.10 5.18 3.49
C LYS A 218 -17.98 4.40 2.80
N SER A 219 -17.84 4.60 1.50
CA SER A 219 -16.66 4.22 0.74
C SER A 219 -16.28 5.31 -0.26
N TRP A 220 -15.04 5.29 -0.72
CA TRP A 220 -14.56 6.17 -1.79
C TRP A 220 -13.50 5.46 -2.63
N GLY A 221 -13.31 5.95 -3.84
CA GLY A 221 -12.40 5.38 -4.82
C GLY A 221 -13.13 4.52 -5.86
N GLU A 222 -12.50 4.43 -7.01
CA GLU A 222 -12.89 3.63 -8.15
C GLU A 222 -11.64 3.27 -8.98
N PRO A 223 -11.70 2.32 -9.90
CA PRO A 223 -10.58 2.00 -10.78
C PRO A 223 -10.15 3.19 -11.63
N GLY A 224 -8.84 3.49 -11.67
CA GLY A 224 -8.26 4.54 -12.49
C GLY A 224 -6.94 5.10 -11.98
N ASP A 225 -6.48 6.20 -12.58
CA ASP A 225 -5.19 6.83 -12.33
C ASP A 225 -5.29 8.30 -11.86
N LYS A 226 -6.49 8.88 -11.86
CA LYS A 226 -6.72 10.25 -11.38
C LYS A 226 -6.64 10.33 -9.84
N PRO A 227 -6.51 11.54 -9.26
CA PRO A 227 -6.69 11.71 -7.82
C PRO A 227 -8.03 11.13 -7.35
N GLY A 228 -7.99 10.31 -6.29
CA GLY A 228 -9.16 9.60 -5.77
C GLY A 228 -9.51 8.30 -6.49
N GLN A 229 -8.89 8.00 -7.64
CA GLN A 229 -8.97 6.70 -8.31
C GLN A 229 -7.79 5.82 -7.94
N PHE A 230 -7.95 4.51 -8.01
CA PHE A 230 -6.92 3.55 -7.59
C PHE A 230 -6.68 2.45 -8.63
N SER A 231 -5.45 1.96 -8.62
CA SER A 231 -5.05 0.71 -9.27
C SER A 231 -4.40 -0.20 -8.23
N VAL A 232 -5.15 -1.15 -7.73
CA VAL A 232 -4.72 -2.09 -6.66
C VAL A 232 -4.25 -1.34 -5.41
N PRO A 233 -5.13 -0.62 -4.67
CA PRO A 233 -4.81 -0.14 -3.32
C PRO A 233 -4.45 -1.34 -2.43
N HIS A 234 -3.16 -1.41 -2.00
CA HIS A 234 -2.59 -2.63 -1.45
C HIS A 234 -2.36 -2.58 0.05
N SER A 235 -2.05 -1.42 0.59
CA SER A 235 -1.87 -1.21 2.02
C SER A 235 -2.44 0.14 2.43
N ILE A 236 -2.82 0.28 3.70
CA ILE A 236 -3.44 1.48 4.24
C ILE A 236 -2.89 1.77 5.65
N ALA A 237 -2.67 3.05 5.94
CA ALA A 237 -2.26 3.52 7.26
C ALA A 237 -2.97 4.82 7.60
N VAL A 238 -3.12 5.12 8.90
CA VAL A 238 -3.74 6.35 9.38
C VAL A 238 -2.78 7.06 10.34
N ASP A 239 -2.60 8.38 10.17
CA ASP A 239 -1.76 9.17 11.06
C ASP A 239 -2.55 9.66 12.30
N ALA A 240 -1.85 10.25 13.27
CA ALA A 240 -2.46 10.76 14.50
C ALA A 240 -3.44 11.93 14.27
N LYS A 241 -3.47 12.52 13.06
CA LYS A 241 -4.43 13.55 12.68
C LYS A 241 -5.67 12.99 11.99
N GLY A 242 -5.72 11.66 11.78
CA GLY A 242 -6.79 10.99 11.05
C GLY A 242 -6.64 11.05 9.52
N ASN A 243 -5.48 11.45 8.98
CA ASN A 243 -5.25 11.36 7.56
C ASN A 243 -4.99 9.90 7.15
N VAL A 244 -5.60 9.48 6.05
CA VAL A 244 -5.59 8.13 5.52
C VAL A 244 -4.61 8.05 4.36
N TYR A 245 -3.57 7.23 4.50
CA TYR A 245 -2.54 6.97 3.49
C TYR A 245 -2.83 5.66 2.80
N VAL A 246 -2.97 5.67 1.49
CA VAL A 246 -3.32 4.49 0.68
C VAL A 246 -2.20 4.20 -0.31
N ALA A 247 -1.63 3.01 -0.23
CA ALA A 247 -0.65 2.51 -1.20
C ALA A 247 -1.34 2.17 -2.52
N ASP A 248 -1.45 3.13 -3.42
CA ASP A 248 -1.99 2.95 -4.77
C ASP A 248 -0.93 2.30 -5.66
N ARG A 249 -0.72 0.99 -5.42
CA ARG A 249 0.43 0.21 -5.89
C ARG A 249 0.55 0.17 -7.40
N GLY A 250 -0.55 -0.06 -8.11
CA GLY A 250 -0.54 -0.13 -9.56
C GLY A 250 -0.25 1.22 -10.23
N ASN A 251 -0.54 2.33 -9.55
CA ASN A 251 -0.25 3.69 -9.99
C ASN A 251 1.09 4.23 -9.45
N ARG A 252 1.85 3.41 -8.71
CA ARG A 252 3.18 3.76 -8.19
C ARG A 252 3.17 5.03 -7.33
N ARG A 253 2.16 5.20 -6.48
CA ARG A 253 2.01 6.37 -5.60
C ARG A 253 1.34 6.00 -4.28
N ILE A 254 1.52 6.85 -3.28
CA ILE A 254 0.71 6.86 -2.07
C ILE A 254 -0.25 8.04 -2.19
N GLN A 255 -1.55 7.82 -2.05
CA GLN A 255 -2.52 8.89 -1.97
C GLN A 255 -2.90 9.15 -0.51
N VAL A 256 -3.06 10.41 -0.15
CA VAL A 256 -3.42 10.84 1.21
C VAL A 256 -4.77 11.54 1.16
N PHE A 257 -5.65 11.10 2.05
CA PHE A 257 -7.01 11.63 2.21
C PHE A 257 -7.21 12.10 3.64
N ASP A 258 -8.19 12.95 3.87
CA ASP A 258 -8.71 13.13 5.22
C ASP A 258 -9.58 11.93 5.66
N GLY A 259 -10.03 11.93 6.92
CA GLY A 259 -10.87 10.86 7.45
C GLY A 259 -12.25 10.73 6.78
N ASP A 260 -12.63 11.68 5.94
CA ASP A 260 -13.86 11.67 5.16
C ASP A 260 -13.66 11.27 3.69
N GLY A 261 -12.42 10.93 3.32
CA GLY A 261 -12.08 10.46 1.98
C GLY A 261 -11.87 11.59 0.96
N ASN A 262 -11.73 12.84 1.40
CA ASN A 262 -11.35 13.92 0.51
C ASN A 262 -9.86 13.85 0.21
N PHE A 263 -9.51 13.89 -1.09
CA PHE A 263 -8.12 13.85 -1.52
C PHE A 263 -7.35 15.07 -1.06
N LEU A 264 -6.20 14.87 -0.40
CA LEU A 264 -5.35 15.95 0.09
C LEU A 264 -4.10 16.11 -0.79
N ARG A 265 -3.39 15.03 -1.07
CA ARG A 265 -2.15 15.00 -1.85
C ARG A 265 -1.77 13.59 -2.27
N GLN A 266 -0.73 13.50 -3.12
CA GLN A 266 -0.06 12.23 -3.42
C GLN A 266 1.45 12.33 -3.13
N ILE A 267 2.06 11.17 -2.89
CA ILE A 267 3.49 11.00 -2.64
C ILE A 267 4.02 10.00 -3.67
N THR A 268 5.08 10.35 -4.36
CA THR A 268 5.81 9.48 -5.28
C THR A 268 7.22 9.25 -4.73
N ILE A 269 7.68 8.00 -4.75
CA ILE A 269 9.01 7.63 -4.25
C ILE A 269 9.94 7.43 -5.45
N ASP A 270 10.79 8.41 -5.70
CA ASP A 270 11.77 8.41 -6.80
C ASP A 270 13.19 8.45 -6.25
N VAL A 271 13.66 7.30 -5.72
CA VAL A 271 15.01 7.16 -5.20
C VAL A 271 15.84 6.37 -6.21
N PRO A 272 16.93 6.94 -6.74
CA PRO A 272 17.82 6.23 -7.65
C PRO A 272 18.30 4.89 -7.08
N PHE A 273 18.42 3.89 -7.92
CA PHE A 273 18.92 2.57 -7.55
C PHE A 273 19.90 2.05 -8.62
N ASP A 274 20.68 1.04 -8.26
CA ASP A 274 21.59 0.39 -9.21
C ASP A 274 20.76 -0.33 -10.29
N GLU A 275 20.91 0.10 -11.53
CA GLU A 275 20.22 -0.53 -12.66
C GLU A 275 20.61 -2.00 -12.89
N ASN A 276 21.76 -2.43 -12.34
CA ASN A 276 22.20 -3.82 -12.38
C ASN A 276 21.64 -4.64 -11.22
N ALA A 277 20.86 -4.04 -10.28
CA ALA A 277 20.23 -4.76 -9.19
C ALA A 277 19.42 -5.93 -9.74
N ARG A 278 19.56 -7.11 -9.10
CA ARG A 278 18.85 -8.32 -9.49
C ARG A 278 17.64 -8.50 -8.58
N PRO A 279 16.48 -8.87 -9.12
CA PRO A 279 15.35 -9.25 -8.28
C PRO A 279 15.67 -10.53 -7.51
N ALA A 280 14.97 -10.75 -6.38
CA ALA A 280 15.13 -11.97 -5.59
C ALA A 280 14.75 -13.25 -6.36
N ILE A 281 13.85 -13.11 -7.34
CA ILE A 281 13.42 -14.17 -8.25
C ILE A 281 13.03 -13.59 -9.62
N GLY A 282 13.24 -14.37 -10.67
CA GLY A 282 12.80 -14.05 -12.04
C GLY A 282 13.64 -12.98 -12.74
N PRO A 283 13.20 -12.54 -13.93
CA PRO A 283 13.86 -11.49 -14.68
C PRO A 283 13.65 -10.12 -14.04
N LYS A 284 14.54 -9.17 -14.38
CA LYS A 284 14.38 -7.77 -13.97
C LYS A 284 13.02 -7.21 -14.46
N PRO A 285 12.19 -6.65 -13.57
CA PRO A 285 10.94 -6.04 -13.99
C PRO A 285 11.17 -4.84 -14.91
N PRO A 286 10.31 -4.63 -15.91
CA PRO A 286 10.40 -3.45 -16.76
C PRO A 286 10.16 -2.18 -15.94
N GLN A 287 10.99 -1.17 -16.13
CA GLN A 287 10.94 0.10 -15.41
C GLN A 287 10.42 1.24 -16.30
N SER A 288 9.51 0.95 -17.21
CA SER A 288 8.91 1.97 -18.07
C SER A 288 7.59 2.49 -17.49
N SER A 289 7.27 3.74 -17.77
CA SER A 289 6.00 4.37 -17.36
C SER A 289 4.75 3.68 -17.94
N SER A 290 4.91 2.90 -19.01
CA SER A 290 3.83 2.11 -19.63
C SER A 290 3.66 0.72 -19.03
N ALA A 291 4.58 0.26 -18.18
CA ALA A 291 4.45 -1.01 -17.49
C ALA A 291 3.48 -0.89 -16.32
N ASN A 292 2.79 -1.98 -15.97
CA ASN A 292 2.03 -2.05 -14.72
C ASN A 292 2.96 -1.68 -13.55
N GLY A 293 2.60 -0.63 -12.80
CA GLY A 293 3.43 -0.02 -11.77
C GLY A 293 3.81 -0.92 -10.61
N THR A 294 3.14 -2.04 -10.41
CA THR A 294 3.25 -2.92 -9.24
C THR A 294 4.68 -3.37 -8.91
N MET A 295 5.52 -3.63 -9.92
CA MET A 295 6.90 -4.08 -9.76
C MET A 295 7.94 -3.00 -10.08
N GLN A 296 7.53 -1.76 -10.22
CA GLN A 296 8.48 -0.67 -10.44
C GLN A 296 9.11 -0.21 -9.13
N ALA A 297 10.32 0.33 -9.22
CA ALA A 297 10.99 0.94 -8.07
C ALA A 297 10.13 2.05 -7.46
N GLY A 298 9.99 2.05 -6.14
CA GLY A 298 9.16 2.99 -5.40
C GLY A 298 7.65 2.71 -5.47
N SER A 299 7.22 1.60 -6.10
CA SER A 299 5.82 1.18 -6.03
C SER A 299 5.49 0.72 -4.61
N PRO A 300 4.52 1.34 -3.90
CA PRO A 300 4.27 1.04 -2.49
C PRO A 300 3.55 -0.29 -2.32
N TRP A 301 4.20 -1.24 -1.64
CA TRP A 301 3.61 -2.53 -1.27
C TRP A 301 3.06 -2.52 0.16
N ALA A 302 3.84 -2.07 1.12
CA ALA A 302 3.45 -1.95 2.50
C ALA A 302 3.55 -0.50 2.98
N LEU A 303 2.68 -0.13 3.89
CA LEU A 303 2.72 1.14 4.64
C LEU A 303 2.69 0.86 6.13
N CYS A 304 3.54 1.55 6.88
CA CYS A 304 3.50 1.58 8.33
C CYS A 304 3.81 2.99 8.83
N ILE A 305 2.93 3.56 9.66
CA ILE A 305 3.18 4.83 10.34
C ILE A 305 3.53 4.54 11.79
N THR A 306 4.65 5.07 12.27
CA THR A 306 5.10 4.88 13.64
C THR A 306 4.14 5.51 14.65
N PRO A 307 3.97 4.92 15.84
CA PRO A 307 3.17 5.52 16.90
C PRO A 307 3.83 6.76 17.50
N GLY A 308 3.07 7.51 18.31
CA GLY A 308 3.55 8.65 19.07
C GLY A 308 3.48 10.00 18.32
N PRO A 309 4.05 11.06 18.91
CA PRO A 309 3.89 12.42 18.37
C PRO A 309 4.78 12.74 17.15
N ASN A 310 5.92 12.06 17.02
CA ASN A 310 6.89 12.28 15.95
C ASN A 310 6.80 11.12 14.93
N GLN A 311 5.69 11.08 14.22
CA GLN A 311 5.42 9.99 13.29
C GLN A 311 6.26 10.06 12.03
N VAL A 312 6.72 8.91 11.56
CA VAL A 312 7.30 8.71 10.23
C VAL A 312 6.53 7.62 9.50
N LEU A 313 6.54 7.69 8.18
CA LEU A 313 5.95 6.70 7.30
C LEU A 313 7.05 5.79 6.75
N TYR A 314 6.87 4.49 6.86
CA TYR A 314 7.63 3.48 6.14
C TYR A 314 6.82 2.95 4.96
N SER A 315 7.47 2.81 3.82
CA SER A 315 6.92 2.16 2.63
C SER A 315 7.94 1.21 2.04
N SER A 316 7.51 0.13 1.42
CA SER A 316 8.40 -0.82 0.75
C SER A 316 8.05 -0.96 -0.72
N ASP A 317 9.02 -1.43 -1.52
CA ASP A 317 8.79 -1.94 -2.86
C ASP A 317 9.20 -3.42 -2.98
N ALA A 318 8.69 -4.11 -4.00
CA ALA A 318 9.11 -5.47 -4.28
C ALA A 318 10.44 -5.52 -5.05
N TYR A 319 10.74 -4.47 -5.82
CA TYR A 319 11.96 -4.27 -6.56
C TYR A 319 12.28 -2.77 -6.60
N PRO A 320 13.50 -2.37 -6.32
CA PRO A 320 14.70 -3.17 -6.01
C PRO A 320 14.77 -3.77 -4.60
N GLY A 321 13.64 -3.91 -3.88
CA GLY A 321 13.56 -4.56 -2.58
C GLY A 321 13.99 -3.66 -1.43
N ARG A 322 13.47 -2.43 -1.39
CA ARG A 322 13.83 -1.41 -0.41
C ARG A 322 12.68 -1.11 0.53
N ILE A 323 13.07 -0.61 1.70
CA ILE A 323 12.19 0.10 2.62
C ILE A 323 12.60 1.56 2.61
N TYR A 324 11.64 2.44 2.42
CA TYR A 324 11.82 3.89 2.44
C TYR A 324 11.24 4.45 3.72
N LYS A 325 11.99 5.35 4.37
CA LYS A 325 11.55 6.14 5.49
C LYS A 325 11.19 7.53 4.99
N LEU A 326 9.97 7.97 5.26
CA LEU A 326 9.45 9.27 4.81
C LEU A 326 8.92 10.07 6.00
N SER A 327 8.96 11.38 5.87
CA SER A 327 8.10 12.25 6.67
C SER A 327 6.65 12.14 6.18
N LEU A 328 5.70 12.54 7.01
CA LEU A 328 4.27 12.44 6.65
C LEU A 328 3.86 13.38 5.50
N ASP A 329 4.63 14.41 5.20
CA ASP A 329 4.44 15.27 4.02
C ASP A 329 5.00 14.67 2.71
N GLY A 330 5.72 13.54 2.81
CA GLY A 330 6.18 12.75 1.66
C GLY A 330 7.66 12.91 1.30
N LYS A 331 8.45 13.66 2.09
CA LYS A 331 9.90 13.75 1.87
C LYS A 331 10.57 12.43 2.25
N VAL A 332 11.35 11.84 1.34
CA VAL A 332 12.15 10.65 1.63
C VAL A 332 13.34 11.04 2.52
N LEU A 333 13.39 10.50 3.72
CA LEU A 333 14.41 10.75 4.74
C LEU A 333 15.59 9.77 4.64
N GLY A 334 15.36 8.61 4.04
CA GLY A 334 16.36 7.58 3.85
C GLY A 334 15.75 6.29 3.31
N TYR A 335 16.62 5.34 2.96
CA TYR A 335 16.20 4.02 2.53
C TYR A 335 17.13 2.95 3.10
N LEU A 336 16.65 1.70 3.12
CA LEU A 336 17.41 0.52 3.52
C LEU A 336 17.01 -0.70 2.70
N GLY A 337 17.94 -1.65 2.59
CA GLY A 337 17.70 -2.94 1.96
C GLY A 337 17.93 -2.98 0.44
N GLU A 338 17.87 -4.17 -0.07
CA GLU A 338 17.96 -4.54 -1.49
C GLU A 338 17.31 -5.91 -1.71
N SER A 339 17.00 -6.27 -2.94
CA SER A 339 16.46 -7.58 -3.28
C SER A 339 17.46 -8.70 -3.03
N GLY A 340 17.00 -9.80 -2.45
CA GLY A 340 17.82 -11.00 -2.25
C GLY A 340 17.34 -11.93 -1.14
N LYS A 341 18.19 -12.90 -0.78
CA LYS A 341 17.85 -13.99 0.17
C LYS A 341 18.66 -13.92 1.47
N GLN A 342 19.74 -13.11 1.50
CA GLN A 342 20.58 -12.98 2.69
C GLN A 342 19.88 -12.09 3.76
N LEU A 343 20.44 -12.06 4.98
CA LEU A 343 20.04 -11.06 5.96
C LEU A 343 20.27 -9.67 5.40
N LYS A 344 19.37 -8.72 5.70
CA LYS A 344 19.32 -7.37 5.14
C LYS A 344 18.96 -7.28 3.65
N GLN A 345 18.73 -8.39 2.99
CA GLN A 345 18.11 -8.44 1.67
C GLN A 345 16.66 -8.88 1.80
N PHE A 346 15.82 -8.56 0.84
CA PHE A 346 14.38 -8.83 0.91
C PHE A 346 13.86 -9.51 -0.35
N GLY A 347 12.97 -10.47 -0.14
CA GLY A 347 12.24 -11.16 -1.19
C GLY A 347 10.75 -10.82 -1.15
N TRP A 348 10.36 -9.71 -1.79
CA TRP A 348 9.02 -9.16 -1.81
C TRP A 348 8.47 -8.88 -0.40
N ILE A 349 8.81 -7.71 0.11
CA ILE A 349 8.26 -7.20 1.37
C ILE A 349 6.76 -6.99 1.18
N HIS A 350 5.95 -7.72 1.92
CA HIS A 350 4.50 -7.66 1.80
C HIS A 350 3.85 -6.83 2.91
N GLU A 351 4.39 -6.90 4.12
CA GLU A 351 3.95 -6.06 5.24
C GLU A 351 5.12 -5.64 6.13
N ILE A 352 4.96 -4.48 6.78
CA ILE A 352 5.89 -3.91 7.74
C ILE A 352 5.12 -3.56 9.00
N ALA A 353 5.61 -4.01 10.17
CA ALA A 353 5.24 -3.45 11.46
C ALA A 353 6.36 -2.55 11.96
N CYS A 354 5.99 -1.35 12.44
CA CYS A 354 6.93 -0.31 12.92
C CYS A 354 6.56 0.17 14.33
N PRO A 355 6.78 -0.67 15.38
CA PRO A 355 6.43 -0.31 16.76
C PRO A 355 7.20 0.92 17.25
N SER A 356 8.30 1.25 16.63
CA SER A 356 9.06 2.48 16.85
C SER A 356 9.77 2.93 15.58
N GLU A 357 10.32 4.15 15.60
CA GLU A 357 11.11 4.69 14.48
C GLU A 357 12.36 3.85 14.15
N ASN A 358 12.89 3.11 15.13
CA ASN A 358 14.15 2.39 14.97
C ASN A 358 14.01 0.86 15.04
N GLU A 359 12.80 0.35 15.10
CA GLU A 359 12.53 -1.09 15.11
C GLU A 359 11.45 -1.43 14.09
N LEU A 360 11.78 -2.34 13.16
CA LEU A 360 10.85 -2.81 12.13
C LEU A 360 10.79 -4.33 12.14
N TYR A 361 9.60 -4.85 11.84
CA TYR A 361 9.40 -6.25 11.50
C TYR A 361 8.90 -6.31 10.07
N VAL A 362 9.48 -7.20 9.27
CA VAL A 362 9.29 -7.24 7.81
C VAL A 362 8.89 -8.64 7.40
N ALA A 363 7.68 -8.79 6.88
CA ALA A 363 7.16 -10.02 6.32
C ALA A 363 7.54 -10.16 4.84
N GLU A 364 8.12 -11.29 4.46
CA GLU A 364 8.62 -11.55 3.12
C GLU A 364 7.92 -12.76 2.48
N LEU A 365 7.36 -12.57 1.29
CA LEU A 365 6.68 -13.66 0.57
C LEU A 365 7.68 -14.70 0.06
N LEU A 366 8.74 -14.29 -0.62
CA LEU A 366 9.63 -15.21 -1.34
C LEU A 366 10.65 -15.89 -0.46
N ASN A 367 10.98 -15.30 0.67
CA ASN A 367 11.98 -15.84 1.59
C ASN A 367 11.36 -16.61 2.77
N TRP A 368 10.04 -16.66 2.86
CA TRP A 368 9.27 -17.39 3.88
C TRP A 368 9.71 -17.07 5.30
N ARG A 369 9.91 -15.79 5.59
CA ARG A 369 10.42 -15.37 6.89
C ARG A 369 9.87 -13.99 7.31
N VAL A 370 10.03 -13.70 8.58
CA VAL A 370 9.95 -12.36 9.14
C VAL A 370 11.34 -11.96 9.62
N GLN A 371 11.84 -10.80 9.18
CA GLN A 371 13.05 -10.20 9.74
C GLN A 371 12.69 -9.13 10.78
N LYS A 372 13.36 -9.17 11.93
CA LYS A 372 13.41 -8.05 12.88
C LYS A 372 14.61 -7.18 12.56
N LEU A 373 14.39 -5.89 12.31
CA LEU A 373 15.42 -4.92 11.95
C LEU A 373 15.57 -3.88 13.06
N ILE A 374 16.82 -3.58 13.42
CA ILE A 374 17.16 -2.50 14.35
C ILE A 374 17.92 -1.43 13.55
N LEU A 375 17.30 -0.27 13.39
CA LEU A 375 17.86 0.86 12.67
C LEU A 375 18.75 1.67 13.60
N LYS A 376 19.88 2.13 13.08
CA LYS A 376 20.73 3.06 13.82
C LYS A 376 20.15 4.47 13.71
N PRO A 377 20.06 5.23 14.81
CA PRO A 377 19.67 6.63 14.75
C PRO A 377 20.59 7.39 13.78
N ALA A 378 19.99 8.33 13.04
CA ALA A 378 20.81 9.25 12.23
C ALA A 378 21.84 9.93 13.13
N ARG A 379 23.09 9.94 12.70
CA ARG A 379 24.11 10.75 13.41
C ARG A 379 23.69 12.21 13.29
N LYS A 380 23.52 12.87 14.45
CA LYS A 380 23.20 14.30 14.53
C LYS A 380 24.37 15.13 14.01
#